data_568f956e358983da1864fd94154b3a4d
#
_entry.id   568f956e358983da1864fd94154b3a4d
#
_cell.length_a   1.000
_cell.length_b   1.000
_cell.length_c   1.000
_cell.angle_alpha   90.00
_cell.angle_beta   90.00
_cell.angle_gamma   90.00
#
_symmetry.space_group_name_H-M   'P 1'
#
loop_
_entity.id
_entity.type
_entity.pdbx_description
1 polymer ?
#
loop_
_entity_poly.entity_id
_entity_poly.type
_entity_poly.pdbx_seq_one_letter_code
_entity_poly.pdbx_strand_id
1 'polypeptide(L)'
;NIDKLPPIDVVTISHAHYDHLDLPSLKKLYKINKDTLFLVPMNLGKLLKSAGVKNVVEMNWWDTITIKESLITFVPVHHWSSRTPFDKNETLWGGWWFETDLSKLLHLGDTGYTYDFATIHNELGPPDVAFIPIGAYEPRSLMKNSHLNPEESIQAAIDLKTNKAIGMHWGTFMLTDEAVL
;
A
#
# COMPACT_ATOMS: atom_id res chain seq x y z
N ASN A 1 -18.48 -2.53 -6.05
CA ASN A 1 -18.58 -3.33 -7.28
C ASN A 1 -17.69 -2.70 -8.34
N ILE A 2 -16.67 -3.41 -8.80
CA ILE A 2 -15.67 -2.96 -9.80
C ILE A 2 -16.33 -2.47 -11.09
N ASP A 3 -17.45 -3.08 -11.53
CA ASP A 3 -18.17 -2.70 -12.76
C ASP A 3 -18.78 -1.28 -12.71
N LYS A 4 -18.85 -0.68 -11.53
CA LYS A 4 -19.39 0.68 -11.32
C LYS A 4 -18.31 1.73 -11.16
N LEU A 5 -17.02 1.33 -11.19
CA LEU A 5 -15.91 2.27 -11.12
C LEU A 5 -15.76 3.01 -12.46
N PRO A 6 -15.34 4.27 -12.44
CA PRO A 6 -14.89 4.95 -13.66
C PRO A 6 -13.66 4.24 -14.24
N PRO A 7 -13.25 4.53 -15.48
CA PRO A 7 -11.98 4.08 -16.00
C PRO A 7 -10.84 4.48 -15.03
N ILE A 8 -10.05 3.51 -14.62
CA ILE A 8 -8.92 3.71 -13.70
C ILE A 8 -7.65 3.87 -14.52
N ASP A 9 -6.90 4.94 -14.29
CA ASP A 9 -5.62 5.19 -14.96
C ASP A 9 -4.49 4.37 -14.34
N VAL A 10 -4.45 4.33 -13.00
CA VAL A 10 -3.36 3.69 -12.24
C VAL A 10 -3.94 2.83 -11.12
N VAL A 11 -3.36 1.65 -10.95
CA VAL A 11 -3.57 0.78 -9.78
C VAL A 11 -2.22 0.56 -9.12
N THR A 12 -2.12 0.83 -7.82
CA THR A 12 -0.93 0.57 -7.02
C THR A 12 -1.15 -0.60 -6.08
N ILE A 13 -0.15 -1.46 -5.93
CA ILE A 13 -0.16 -2.61 -5.03
C ILE A 13 0.92 -2.42 -3.97
N SER A 14 0.57 -2.49 -2.69
CA SER A 14 1.52 -2.34 -1.59
C SER A 14 2.44 -3.56 -1.41
N HIS A 15 1.88 -4.77 -1.48
CA HIS A 15 2.60 -6.02 -1.31
C HIS A 15 1.77 -7.24 -1.78
N ALA A 16 2.33 -8.45 -1.67
CA ALA A 16 1.76 -9.65 -2.28
C ALA A 16 0.71 -10.39 -1.44
N HIS A 17 0.42 -10.01 -0.19
CA HIS A 17 -0.56 -10.72 0.64
C HIS A 17 -1.94 -10.79 -0.03
N TYR A 18 -2.72 -11.82 0.29
CA TYR A 18 -3.97 -12.13 -0.39
C TYR A 18 -5.07 -11.08 -0.21
N ASP A 19 -5.10 -10.38 0.92
CA ASP A 19 -6.02 -9.30 1.25
C ASP A 19 -5.65 -7.96 0.58
N HIS A 20 -4.42 -7.82 0.06
CA HIS A 20 -3.94 -6.64 -0.67
C HIS A 20 -3.80 -6.86 -2.18
N LEU A 21 -3.59 -8.11 -2.61
CA LEU A 21 -3.46 -8.45 -4.03
C LEU A 21 -4.44 -9.55 -4.41
N ASP A 22 -5.62 -9.14 -4.88
CA ASP A 22 -6.64 -10.02 -5.45
C ASP A 22 -6.55 -10.06 -6.97
N LEU A 23 -5.97 -11.14 -7.52
CA LEU A 23 -5.78 -11.31 -8.96
C LEU A 23 -7.08 -11.24 -9.77
N PRO A 24 -8.22 -11.82 -9.32
CA PRO A 24 -9.50 -11.66 -9.99
C PRO A 24 -9.91 -10.20 -10.19
N SER A 25 -9.77 -9.37 -9.15
CA SER A 25 -10.08 -7.93 -9.21
C SER A 25 -9.17 -7.19 -10.19
N LEU A 26 -7.85 -7.46 -10.17
CA LEU A 26 -6.90 -6.83 -11.08
C LEU A 26 -7.18 -7.21 -12.54
N LYS A 27 -7.48 -8.47 -12.83
CA LYS A 27 -7.91 -8.93 -14.16
C LYS A 27 -9.17 -8.20 -14.63
N LYS A 28 -10.13 -8.00 -13.74
CA LYS A 28 -11.38 -7.32 -14.04
C LYS A 28 -11.14 -5.84 -14.34
N LEU A 29 -10.35 -5.14 -13.54
CA LEU A 29 -9.96 -3.75 -13.81
C LEU A 29 -9.25 -3.63 -15.16
N TYR A 30 -8.27 -4.49 -15.42
CA TYR A 30 -7.55 -4.50 -16.70
C TYR A 30 -8.45 -4.86 -17.89
N LYS A 31 -9.51 -5.65 -17.69
CA LYS A 31 -10.50 -5.95 -18.74
C LYS A 31 -11.36 -4.72 -19.07
N ILE A 32 -11.71 -3.93 -18.07
CA ILE A 32 -12.53 -2.71 -18.24
C ILE A 32 -11.73 -1.64 -18.98
N ASN A 33 -10.48 -1.41 -18.58
CA ASN A 33 -9.58 -0.46 -19.22
C ASN A 33 -8.21 -1.10 -19.45
N LYS A 34 -7.86 -1.35 -20.72
CA LYS A 34 -6.57 -1.96 -21.12
C LYS A 34 -5.38 -1.01 -20.96
N ASP A 35 -5.63 0.29 -20.83
CA ASP A 35 -4.60 1.29 -20.64
C ASP A 35 -4.26 1.52 -19.16
N THR A 36 -5.02 0.92 -18.22
CA THR A 36 -4.70 0.95 -16.80
C THR A 36 -3.26 0.49 -16.56
N LEU A 37 -2.46 1.33 -15.90
CA LEU A 37 -1.11 1.00 -15.49
C LEU A 37 -1.12 0.42 -14.08
N PHE A 38 -0.41 -0.68 -13.88
CA PHE A 38 -0.26 -1.33 -12.58
C PHE A 38 1.14 -1.11 -12.06
N LEU A 39 1.28 -0.30 -11.00
CA LEU A 39 2.52 -0.07 -10.28
C LEU A 39 2.61 -1.07 -9.14
N VAL A 40 3.67 -1.86 -9.13
CA VAL A 40 3.83 -2.95 -8.18
C VAL A 40 5.23 -2.97 -7.59
N PRO A 41 5.41 -3.54 -6.40
CA PRO A 41 6.74 -3.77 -5.84
C PRO A 41 7.60 -4.64 -6.76
N MET A 42 8.92 -4.46 -6.66
CA MET A 42 9.91 -5.27 -7.37
C MET A 42 9.65 -6.77 -7.18
N ASN A 43 9.83 -7.54 -8.25
CA ASN A 43 9.62 -8.99 -8.40
C ASN A 43 8.13 -9.43 -8.41
N LEU A 44 7.16 -8.52 -8.27
CA LEU A 44 5.73 -8.87 -8.27
C LEU A 44 5.12 -8.90 -9.69
N GLY A 45 5.75 -8.24 -10.64
CA GLY A 45 5.22 -8.09 -12.01
C GLY A 45 5.03 -9.41 -12.75
N LYS A 46 5.89 -10.41 -12.50
CA LYS A 46 5.75 -11.74 -13.11
C LYS A 46 4.41 -12.39 -12.76
N LEU A 47 3.97 -12.26 -11.50
CA LEU A 47 2.69 -12.80 -11.05
C LEU A 47 1.51 -12.13 -11.77
N LEU A 48 1.50 -10.81 -11.89
CA LEU A 48 0.45 -10.08 -12.59
C LEU A 48 0.43 -10.43 -14.08
N LYS A 49 1.60 -10.46 -14.73
CA LYS A 49 1.72 -10.81 -16.15
C LYS A 49 1.23 -12.23 -16.42
N SER A 50 1.56 -13.21 -15.57
CA SER A 50 1.05 -14.59 -15.67
C SER A 50 -0.46 -14.67 -15.50
N ALA A 51 -1.05 -13.75 -14.74
CA ALA A 51 -2.49 -13.59 -14.57
C ALA A 51 -3.18 -12.87 -15.74
N GLY A 52 -2.42 -12.38 -16.74
CA GLY A 52 -2.95 -11.73 -17.95
C GLY A 52 -3.03 -10.19 -17.84
N VAL A 53 -2.51 -9.58 -16.79
CA VAL A 53 -2.36 -8.13 -16.64
C VAL A 53 -1.04 -7.72 -17.29
N LYS A 54 -1.05 -6.87 -18.34
CA LYS A 54 0.13 -6.62 -19.17
C LYS A 54 0.87 -5.32 -18.85
N ASN A 55 0.13 -4.24 -18.54
CA ASN A 55 0.72 -2.93 -18.27
C ASN A 55 1.21 -2.86 -16.82
N VAL A 56 2.38 -3.44 -16.55
CA VAL A 56 2.93 -3.56 -15.21
C VAL A 56 4.32 -2.95 -15.16
N VAL A 57 4.52 -2.03 -14.22
CA VAL A 57 5.82 -1.43 -13.88
C VAL A 57 6.18 -1.84 -12.46
N GLU A 58 7.37 -2.40 -12.28
CA GLU A 58 7.93 -2.77 -10.99
C GLU A 58 8.75 -1.61 -10.43
N MET A 59 8.62 -1.34 -9.13
CA MET A 59 9.29 -0.23 -8.47
C MET A 59 10.02 -0.69 -7.20
N ASN A 60 11.21 -0.15 -6.98
CA ASN A 60 11.94 -0.22 -5.73
C ASN A 60 11.54 0.93 -4.81
N TRP A 61 11.90 0.84 -3.52
CA TRP A 61 11.78 1.97 -2.62
C TRP A 61 12.50 3.20 -3.17
N TRP A 62 11.82 4.33 -3.10
CA TRP A 62 12.23 5.65 -3.60
C TRP A 62 12.22 5.80 -5.12
N ASP A 63 11.84 4.74 -5.87
CA ASP A 63 11.56 4.94 -7.30
C ASP A 63 10.35 5.85 -7.47
N THR A 64 10.41 6.71 -8.48
CA THR A 64 9.37 7.67 -8.83
C THR A 64 8.96 7.53 -10.30
N ILE A 65 7.70 7.79 -10.56
CA ILE A 65 7.15 7.85 -11.91
C ILE A 65 6.12 8.98 -12.01
N THR A 66 6.17 9.72 -13.11
CA THR A 66 5.14 10.73 -13.40
C THR A 66 4.12 10.15 -14.35
N ILE A 67 2.85 10.20 -13.95
CA ILE A 67 1.71 9.76 -14.76
C ILE A 67 0.69 10.90 -14.79
N LYS A 68 0.47 11.46 -15.99
CA LYS A 68 -0.29 12.71 -16.15
C LYS A 68 0.30 13.82 -15.29
N GLU A 69 -0.47 14.36 -14.35
CA GLU A 69 -0.08 15.45 -13.44
C GLU A 69 0.35 14.94 -12.06
N SER A 70 0.46 13.61 -11.88
CA SER A 70 0.80 13.00 -10.59
C SER A 70 2.21 12.45 -10.60
N LEU A 71 3.03 12.86 -9.64
CA LEU A 71 4.26 12.19 -9.26
C LEU A 71 3.92 11.11 -8.25
N ILE A 72 4.29 9.87 -8.55
CA ILE A 72 4.04 8.71 -7.68
C ILE A 72 5.37 8.13 -7.24
N THR A 73 5.54 7.99 -5.92
CA THR A 73 6.76 7.43 -5.31
C THR A 73 6.41 6.19 -4.50
N PHE A 74 7.18 5.13 -4.67
CA PHE A 74 7.08 3.95 -3.81
C PHE A 74 7.96 4.13 -2.58
N VAL A 75 7.38 4.10 -1.38
CA VAL A 75 8.09 4.43 -0.13
C VAL A 75 8.26 3.20 0.76
N PRO A 76 9.38 3.12 1.55
CA PRO A 76 9.60 2.03 2.49
C PRO A 76 8.60 2.03 3.63
N VAL A 77 8.27 0.84 4.12
CA VAL A 77 7.50 0.59 5.35
C VAL A 77 8.03 -0.68 6.02
N HIS A 78 7.70 -0.88 7.28
CA HIS A 78 8.14 -2.04 8.05
C HIS A 78 7.14 -3.18 7.99
N HIS A 79 7.23 -4.00 6.95
CA HIS A 79 6.36 -5.15 6.74
C HIS A 79 7.11 -6.33 6.11
N TRP A 80 6.41 -7.20 5.42
CA TRP A 80 6.93 -8.33 4.68
C TRP A 80 5.97 -8.70 3.55
N SER A 81 6.39 -9.61 2.67
CA SER A 81 5.57 -10.02 1.53
C SER A 81 5.69 -11.53 1.30
N SER A 82 4.57 -12.18 1.04
CA SER A 82 4.51 -13.61 0.69
C SER A 82 3.14 -13.97 0.11
N ARG A 83 3.08 -15.03 -0.67
CA ARG A 83 1.82 -15.69 -1.09
C ARG A 83 1.82 -17.18 -0.78
N THR A 84 2.97 -17.77 -0.50
CA THR A 84 3.15 -19.18 -0.17
C THR A 84 4.11 -19.32 1.00
N PRO A 85 4.18 -20.48 1.64
CA PRO A 85 5.17 -20.70 2.70
C PRO A 85 6.64 -20.64 2.22
N PHE A 86 6.88 -20.59 0.90
CA PHE A 86 8.21 -20.75 0.31
C PHE A 86 8.74 -19.48 -0.35
N ASP A 87 7.94 -18.40 -0.45
CA ASP A 87 8.28 -17.16 -1.18
C ASP A 87 8.36 -15.94 -0.28
N LYS A 88 8.62 -16.13 1.01
CA LYS A 88 8.73 -15.03 1.97
C LYS A 88 9.81 -14.04 1.54
N ASN A 89 9.40 -12.77 1.37
CA ASN A 89 10.25 -11.65 0.99
C ASN A 89 10.94 -11.80 -0.40
N GLU A 90 10.44 -12.68 -1.27
CA GLU A 90 10.90 -12.72 -2.66
C GLU A 90 10.38 -11.54 -3.48
N THR A 91 9.26 -10.95 -3.07
CA THR A 91 8.73 -9.68 -3.61
C THR A 91 8.90 -8.57 -2.60
N LEU A 92 9.13 -7.35 -3.07
CA LEU A 92 9.23 -6.18 -2.20
C LEU A 92 7.83 -5.80 -1.65
N TRP A 93 7.79 -4.87 -0.70
CA TRP A 93 6.59 -4.28 -0.09
C TRP A 93 6.84 -2.80 0.18
N GLY A 94 5.76 -2.00 0.34
CA GLY A 94 5.91 -0.57 0.59
C GLY A 94 4.57 0.17 0.61
N GLY A 95 4.68 1.47 0.87
CA GLY A 95 3.60 2.44 0.73
C GLY A 95 3.68 3.19 -0.60
N TRP A 96 2.68 4.01 -0.85
CA TRP A 96 2.57 4.82 -2.06
C TRP A 96 2.32 6.28 -1.71
N TRP A 97 3.19 7.13 -2.20
CA TRP A 97 3.06 8.58 -2.16
C TRP A 97 2.54 9.07 -3.52
N PHE A 98 1.54 9.94 -3.48
CA PHE A 98 0.99 10.59 -4.65
C PHE A 98 1.06 12.10 -4.46
N GLU A 99 1.66 12.79 -5.39
CA GLU A 99 1.81 14.24 -5.34
C GLU A 99 1.33 14.87 -6.65
N THR A 100 0.50 15.89 -6.51
CA THR A 100 0.05 16.78 -7.58
C THR A 100 0.30 18.22 -7.15
N ASP A 101 0.09 19.19 -8.02
CA ASP A 101 0.16 20.61 -7.66
C ASP A 101 -0.85 21.01 -6.56
N LEU A 102 -1.90 20.20 -6.35
CA LEU A 102 -3.00 20.51 -5.44
C LEU A 102 -2.94 19.73 -4.11
N SER A 103 -2.33 18.57 -4.07
CA SER A 103 -2.39 17.70 -2.90
C SER A 103 -1.30 16.64 -2.86
N LYS A 104 -0.97 16.20 -1.64
CA LYS A 104 -0.05 15.12 -1.32
C LYS A 104 -0.80 14.06 -0.52
N LEU A 105 -0.85 12.84 -1.05
CA LEU A 105 -1.52 11.72 -0.43
C LEU A 105 -0.51 10.60 -0.15
N LEU A 106 -0.60 9.99 1.03
CA LEU A 106 0.21 8.83 1.40
C LEU A 106 -0.71 7.66 1.77
N HIS A 107 -0.47 6.50 1.16
CA HIS A 107 -1.09 5.23 1.53
C HIS A 107 0.01 4.29 2.03
N LEU A 108 0.05 3.99 3.33
CA LEU A 108 1.14 3.23 3.92
C LEU A 108 1.14 1.73 3.56
N GLY A 109 -0.01 1.18 3.11
CA GLY A 109 -0.16 -0.27 3.07
C GLY A 109 -0.13 -0.85 4.49
N ASP A 110 0.39 -2.06 4.66
CA ASP A 110 0.62 -2.65 5.98
C ASP A 110 2.00 -2.29 6.50
N THR A 111 2.08 -1.99 7.79
CA THR A 111 3.35 -1.64 8.44
C THR A 111 3.28 -1.82 9.96
N GLY A 112 4.37 -2.26 10.56
CA GLY A 112 4.69 -2.01 11.96
C GLY A 112 5.23 -0.60 12.16
N TYR A 113 5.44 -0.19 13.41
CA TYR A 113 6.02 1.12 13.70
C TYR A 113 7.51 1.17 13.30
N THR A 114 7.89 2.23 12.59
CA THR A 114 9.23 2.37 12.01
C THR A 114 9.68 3.83 11.93
N TYR A 115 10.99 4.06 11.93
CA TYR A 115 11.60 5.37 11.65
C TYR A 115 11.43 5.84 10.20
N ASP A 116 10.96 4.97 9.30
CA ASP A 116 10.70 5.33 7.91
C ASP A 116 9.67 6.46 7.80
N PHE A 117 8.74 6.60 8.75
CA PHE A 117 7.76 7.69 8.74
C PHE A 117 8.42 9.07 8.82
N ALA A 118 9.41 9.23 9.71
CA ALA A 118 10.20 10.46 9.78
C ALA A 118 11.06 10.66 8.51
N THR A 119 11.59 9.58 7.93
CA THR A 119 12.35 9.62 6.68
C THR A 119 11.47 10.07 5.52
N ILE A 120 10.27 9.48 5.37
CA ILE A 120 9.29 9.89 4.35
C ILE A 120 8.96 11.38 4.49
N HIS A 121 8.71 11.86 5.72
CA HIS A 121 8.46 13.28 5.97
C HIS A 121 9.66 14.15 5.55
N ASN A 122 10.88 13.76 5.87
CA ASN A 122 12.07 14.54 5.56
C ASN A 122 12.35 14.63 4.06
N GLU A 123 12.08 13.55 3.31
CA GLU A 123 12.34 13.48 1.86
C GLU A 123 11.22 14.11 1.02
N LEU A 124 9.93 13.92 1.42
CA LEU A 124 8.77 14.28 0.60
C LEU A 124 7.92 15.40 1.23
N GLY A 125 8.20 15.75 2.49
CA GLY A 125 7.40 16.71 3.26
C GLY A 125 6.16 16.06 3.89
N PRO A 126 5.28 16.88 4.53
CA PRO A 126 4.07 16.38 5.15
C PRO A 126 3.01 16.03 4.11
N PRO A 127 2.34 14.86 4.20
CA PRO A 127 1.19 14.58 3.37
C PRO A 127 -0.04 15.37 3.85
N ASP A 128 -0.88 15.83 2.92
CA ASP A 128 -2.18 16.43 3.27
C ASP A 128 -3.12 15.39 3.86
N VAL A 129 -3.07 14.15 3.33
CA VAL A 129 -3.83 13.01 3.84
C VAL A 129 -2.95 11.77 3.86
N ALA A 130 -2.91 11.07 5.00
CA ALA A 130 -2.28 9.77 5.15
C ALA A 130 -3.32 8.69 5.47
N PHE A 131 -3.35 7.62 4.70
CA PHE A 131 -4.09 6.40 4.99
C PHE A 131 -3.19 5.48 5.79
N ILE A 132 -3.53 5.24 7.06
CA ILE A 132 -2.70 4.55 8.06
C ILE A 132 -3.44 3.31 8.56
N PRO A 133 -2.84 2.11 8.55
CA PRO A 133 -3.49 0.90 9.06
C PRO A 133 -3.71 1.00 10.57
N ILE A 134 -4.88 0.55 11.05
CA ILE A 134 -5.29 0.54 12.46
C ILE A 134 -5.83 -0.81 12.92
N GLY A 135 -5.74 -1.85 12.09
CA GLY A 135 -6.22 -3.21 12.36
C GLY A 135 -5.14 -4.27 12.18
N ALA A 136 -5.49 -5.53 12.44
CA ALA A 136 -4.62 -6.69 12.41
C ALA A 136 -3.46 -6.61 13.43
N TYR A 137 -3.70 -6.07 14.63
CA TYR A 137 -2.64 -5.79 15.60
C TYR A 137 -2.59 -6.76 16.79
N GLU A 138 -3.58 -7.61 17.03
CA GLU A 138 -3.58 -8.58 18.14
C GLU A 138 -3.33 -10.02 17.66
N PRO A 139 -2.62 -10.85 18.47
CA PRO A 139 -1.93 -10.50 19.73
C PRO A 139 -0.64 -9.72 19.45
N ARG A 140 -0.37 -8.67 20.23
CA ARG A 140 0.79 -7.77 20.03
C ARG A 140 2.14 -8.49 20.03
N SER A 141 2.27 -9.60 20.77
CA SER A 141 3.49 -10.42 20.80
C SER A 141 3.91 -10.96 19.43
N LEU A 142 2.95 -11.14 18.52
CA LEU A 142 3.19 -11.63 17.15
C LEU A 142 3.12 -10.49 16.13
N MET A 143 2.14 -9.58 16.28
CA MET A 143 1.77 -8.63 15.24
C MET A 143 2.56 -7.32 15.29
N LYS A 144 3.17 -6.96 16.43
CA LYS A 144 3.84 -5.67 16.66
C LYS A 144 4.86 -5.29 15.57
N ASN A 145 5.61 -6.24 15.05
CA ASN A 145 6.64 -5.96 14.06
C ASN A 145 6.09 -5.74 12.64
N SER A 146 4.82 -6.05 12.41
CA SER A 146 4.23 -6.02 11.05
C SER A 146 3.00 -5.14 10.94
N HIS A 147 2.36 -4.82 12.08
CA HIS A 147 1.11 -4.06 12.11
C HIS A 147 1.10 -3.04 13.26
N LEU A 148 0.68 -1.83 12.94
CA LEU A 148 0.43 -0.77 13.91
C LEU A 148 -0.83 -1.09 14.73
N ASN A 149 -0.80 -0.80 16.03
CA ASN A 149 -2.02 -0.63 16.80
C ASN A 149 -2.54 0.83 16.68
N PRO A 150 -3.73 1.17 17.17
CA PRO A 150 -4.28 2.52 17.06
C PRO A 150 -3.38 3.62 17.65
N GLU A 151 -2.72 3.37 18.80
CA GLU A 151 -1.80 4.34 19.41
C GLU A 151 -0.55 4.58 18.55
N GLU A 152 0.04 3.52 18.01
CA GLU A 152 1.19 3.60 17.09
C GLU A 152 0.80 4.28 15.77
N SER A 153 -0.45 4.11 15.32
CA SER A 153 -0.97 4.77 14.12
C SER A 153 -1.10 6.29 14.32
N ILE A 154 -1.51 6.73 15.52
CA ILE A 154 -1.49 8.15 15.89
C ILE A 154 -0.05 8.66 15.92
N GLN A 155 0.89 7.91 16.49
CA GLN A 155 2.30 8.32 16.52
C GLN A 155 2.88 8.41 15.09
N ALA A 156 2.57 7.45 14.21
CA ALA A 156 2.96 7.51 12.80
C ALA A 156 2.42 8.77 12.10
N ALA A 157 1.18 9.17 12.39
CA ALA A 157 0.60 10.41 11.86
C ALA A 157 1.35 11.65 12.36
N ILE A 158 1.79 11.65 13.61
CA ILE A 158 2.60 12.73 14.20
C ILE A 158 3.98 12.79 13.55
N ASP A 159 4.65 11.66 13.35
CA ASP A 159 5.98 11.58 12.75
C ASP A 159 5.98 11.99 11.27
N LEU A 160 4.93 11.65 10.55
CA LEU A 160 4.67 12.09 9.17
C LEU A 160 4.29 13.59 9.09
N LYS A 161 3.92 14.20 10.22
CA LYS A 161 3.32 15.55 10.30
C LYS A 161 2.14 15.73 9.33
N THR A 162 1.32 14.68 9.14
CA THR A 162 0.18 14.75 8.24
C THR A 162 -0.90 15.70 8.76
N ASN A 163 -1.52 16.43 7.83
CA ASN A 163 -2.66 17.31 8.18
C ASN A 163 -3.91 16.51 8.54
N LYS A 164 -4.09 15.34 7.92
CA LYS A 164 -5.23 14.45 8.16
C LYS A 164 -4.80 12.99 8.07
N ALA A 165 -5.14 12.20 9.09
CA ALA A 165 -5.01 10.76 9.07
C ALA A 165 -6.37 10.09 8.87
N ILE A 166 -6.42 9.05 8.05
CA ILE A 166 -7.59 8.20 7.83
C ILE A 166 -7.18 6.78 8.21
N GLY A 167 -7.87 6.20 9.21
CA GLY A 167 -7.67 4.81 9.59
C GLY A 167 -8.18 3.86 8.51
N MET A 168 -7.39 2.86 8.18
CA MET A 168 -7.74 1.79 7.23
C MET A 168 -7.38 0.41 7.77
N HIS A 169 -7.59 -0.63 6.98
CA HIS A 169 -7.22 -2.02 7.30
C HIS A 169 -7.90 -2.55 8.57
N TRP A 170 -9.20 -2.26 8.74
CA TRP A 170 -10.01 -2.73 9.85
C TRP A 170 -11.45 -3.02 9.40
N GLY A 171 -12.16 -3.85 10.17
CA GLY A 171 -13.61 -4.02 10.01
C GLY A 171 -14.08 -4.84 8.80
N THR A 172 -13.21 -5.32 7.92
CA THR A 172 -13.59 -6.06 6.71
C THR A 172 -13.27 -7.55 6.84
N PHE A 173 -12.05 -7.90 7.21
CA PHE A 173 -11.61 -9.27 7.41
C PHE A 173 -11.25 -9.49 8.88
N MET A 174 -11.66 -10.63 9.43
CA MET A 174 -11.22 -11.06 10.76
C MET A 174 -9.88 -11.78 10.59
N LEU A 175 -8.79 -11.02 10.62
CA LEU A 175 -7.43 -11.50 10.41
C LEU A 175 -6.73 -11.84 11.72
N THR A 176 -7.12 -11.21 12.82
CA THR A 176 -6.48 -11.24 14.13
C THR A 176 -7.51 -11.16 15.26
N ASP A 177 -7.05 -11.10 16.51
CA ASP A 177 -7.91 -11.31 17.69
C ASP A 177 -8.61 -10.04 18.21
N GLU A 178 -8.28 -8.85 17.69
CA GLU A 178 -8.99 -7.63 18.09
C GLU A 178 -10.46 -7.65 17.65
N ALA A 179 -11.32 -7.09 18.51
CA ALA A 179 -12.73 -6.97 18.20
C ALA A 179 -12.98 -6.00 17.04
N VAL A 180 -13.79 -6.43 16.08
CA VAL A 180 -14.39 -5.56 15.08
C VAL A 180 -15.71 -5.08 15.67
N LEU A 181 -15.76 -3.83 16.14
CA LEU A 181 -16.96 -3.20 16.69
C LEU A 181 -17.91 -2.75 15.59
#